data_5eb753711e47df3edcce08f4c7da3d97
#
_entry.id   5eb753711e47df3edcce08f4c7da3d97
#
_cell.length_a   1.000
_cell.length_b   1.000
_cell.length_c   1.000
_cell.angle_alpha   90.00
_cell.angle_beta   90.00
_cell.angle_gamma   90.00
#
_symmetry.space_group_name_H-M   'P 1'
#
loop_
_entity.id
_entity.type
_entity.pdbx_description
1 polymer ?
#
loop_
_entity_poly.entity_id
_entity_poly.type
_entity_poly.pdbx_seq_one_letter_code
_entity_poly.pdbx_strand_id
1 'polypeptide(L)'
;VGNEINNQYWNYMGDLDVSAYTVKFQRAFRVFYTAMKSVSANDNVMFSIDHYWNMLPEAAPVGKYKGKDILLAFHNYEATEGYMDYGLALHPYPYPMTSPNFWDDDKTGKVNDTMDSPVVNFKNLHVITDFMQMESMRNRKGQVRKIFLTEEGFTSTQGGKDKSIDQAAAVAYSYFIADNNPYITAYLMSRQEDSVDETKNGLAFGLSKIVNNKLVPKRAHEVFKYIDNASATEGTADFARAVIGIDSWDQLIPGFHFPGRE
;
A
#
# COMPACT_ATOMS: atom_id res chain seq x y z
N VAL A 1 -3.98 -3.40 13.55
CA VAL A 1 -3.27 -4.20 14.58
C VAL A 1 -2.01 -4.80 13.96
N GLY A 2 -0.83 -4.44 14.47
CA GLY A 2 0.44 -4.82 13.89
C GLY A 2 0.78 -4.01 12.64
N ASN A 3 2.07 -3.74 12.41
CA ASN A 3 2.60 -3.11 11.21
C ASN A 3 3.34 -4.17 10.39
N GLU A 4 3.02 -4.27 9.09
CA GLU A 4 3.71 -5.18 8.14
C GLU A 4 4.04 -6.54 8.76
N ILE A 5 3.01 -7.23 9.23
CA ILE A 5 3.15 -8.43 10.07
C ILE A 5 3.92 -9.58 9.38
N ASN A 6 4.04 -9.53 8.07
CA ASN A 6 4.87 -10.46 7.29
C ASN A 6 6.36 -10.09 7.27
N ASN A 7 6.73 -8.91 7.79
CA ASN A 7 8.10 -8.39 7.80
C ASN A 7 8.71 -8.48 9.19
N GLN A 8 9.90 -9.09 9.28
CA GLN A 8 10.62 -9.32 10.54
C GLN A 8 10.99 -8.03 11.29
N TYR A 9 11.09 -6.91 10.63
CA TYR A 9 11.37 -5.64 11.29
C TYR A 9 10.28 -5.21 12.27
N TRP A 10 9.05 -5.69 12.05
CA TRP A 10 7.88 -5.21 12.76
C TRP A 10 7.14 -6.28 13.56
N ASN A 11 7.35 -7.58 13.28
CA ASN A 11 6.56 -8.62 13.92
C ASN A 11 7.06 -9.05 15.31
N TYR A 12 8.34 -8.89 15.61
CA TYR A 12 8.99 -9.14 16.91
C TYR A 12 8.72 -10.51 17.55
N MET A 13 8.24 -11.51 16.83
CA MET A 13 7.90 -12.84 17.37
C MET A 13 9.01 -13.88 17.20
N GLY A 14 10.17 -13.49 16.66
CA GLY A 14 11.31 -14.38 16.44
C GLY A 14 11.11 -15.34 15.28
N ASP A 15 11.85 -16.45 15.32
CA ASP A 15 11.85 -17.45 14.25
C ASP A 15 10.76 -18.49 14.48
N LEU A 16 9.61 -18.27 13.86
CA LEU A 16 8.46 -19.17 13.87
C LEU A 16 8.11 -19.55 12.44
N ASP A 17 7.53 -20.72 12.23
CA ASP A 17 6.88 -21.02 10.96
C ASP A 17 5.57 -20.21 10.80
N VAL A 18 5.07 -20.13 9.57
CA VAL A 18 3.85 -19.35 9.22
C VAL A 18 2.66 -19.73 10.11
N SER A 19 2.46 -21.02 10.38
CA SER A 19 1.33 -21.50 11.16
C SER A 19 1.46 -21.08 12.63
N ALA A 20 2.59 -21.33 13.26
CA ALA A 20 2.85 -20.96 14.65
C ALA A 20 2.78 -19.44 14.85
N TYR A 21 3.33 -18.66 13.90
CA TYR A 21 3.24 -17.21 13.91
C TYR A 21 1.78 -16.76 13.82
N THR A 22 1.04 -17.26 12.81
CA THR A 22 -0.33 -16.83 12.54
C THR A 22 -1.26 -17.13 13.71
N VAL A 23 -1.12 -18.29 14.37
CA VAL A 23 -1.89 -18.62 15.58
C VAL A 23 -1.70 -17.58 16.68
N LYS A 24 -0.44 -17.22 16.96
CA LYS A 24 -0.11 -16.22 18.01
C LYS A 24 -0.62 -14.83 17.61
N PHE A 25 -0.41 -14.44 16.36
CA PHE A 25 -0.86 -13.14 15.87
C PHE A 25 -2.40 -13.04 15.89
N GLN A 26 -3.10 -14.07 15.43
CA GLN A 26 -4.56 -14.10 15.40
C GLN A 26 -5.17 -13.97 16.81
N ARG A 27 -4.56 -14.58 17.82
CA ARG A 27 -4.98 -14.43 19.23
C ARG A 27 -4.82 -12.99 19.71
N ALA A 28 -3.69 -12.35 19.42
CA ALA A 28 -3.48 -10.93 19.73
C ALA A 28 -4.47 -10.05 18.98
N PHE A 29 -4.64 -10.28 17.68
CA PHE A 29 -5.61 -9.56 16.84
C PHE A 29 -7.02 -9.66 17.40
N ARG A 30 -7.46 -10.85 17.84
CA ARG A 30 -8.79 -11.08 18.42
C ARG A 30 -9.03 -10.26 19.69
N VAL A 31 -8.03 -10.08 20.54
CA VAL A 31 -8.14 -9.23 21.72
C VAL A 31 -8.43 -7.78 21.31
N PHE A 32 -7.66 -7.23 20.37
CA PHE A 32 -7.89 -5.88 19.85
C PHE A 32 -9.24 -5.76 19.12
N TYR A 33 -9.56 -6.73 18.28
CA TYR A 33 -10.84 -6.78 17.56
C TYR A 33 -12.03 -6.73 18.53
N THR A 34 -12.02 -7.58 19.56
CA THR A 34 -13.10 -7.64 20.54
C THR A 34 -13.21 -6.35 21.34
N ALA A 35 -12.07 -5.79 21.78
CA ALA A 35 -12.04 -4.52 22.48
C ALA A 35 -12.60 -3.37 21.63
N MET A 36 -12.17 -3.25 20.38
CA MET A 36 -12.68 -2.22 19.45
C MET A 36 -14.17 -2.38 19.20
N LYS A 37 -14.62 -3.61 18.91
CA LYS A 37 -16.04 -3.89 18.64
C LYS A 37 -16.95 -3.72 19.85
N SER A 38 -16.43 -3.79 21.07
CA SER A 38 -17.19 -3.50 22.28
C SER A 38 -17.48 -2.01 22.46
N VAL A 39 -16.65 -1.14 21.88
CA VAL A 39 -16.81 0.32 21.93
C VAL A 39 -17.58 0.83 20.70
N SER A 40 -17.22 0.34 19.52
CA SER A 40 -17.82 0.76 18.25
C SER A 40 -17.98 -0.44 17.31
N ALA A 41 -19.21 -0.86 17.07
CA ALA A 41 -19.51 -1.97 16.17
C ALA A 41 -19.14 -1.68 14.70
N ASN A 42 -19.13 -0.41 14.29
CA ASN A 42 -18.92 0.01 12.91
C ASN A 42 -17.44 0.24 12.54
N ASP A 43 -16.53 0.30 13.53
CA ASP A 43 -15.12 0.53 13.27
C ASP A 43 -14.48 -0.65 12.51
N ASN A 44 -13.55 -0.31 11.61
CA ASN A 44 -12.78 -1.31 10.91
C ASN A 44 -11.57 -1.72 11.76
N VAL A 45 -11.37 -3.02 11.92
CA VAL A 45 -10.16 -3.57 12.56
C VAL A 45 -9.39 -4.34 11.50
N MET A 46 -8.14 -3.97 11.27
CA MET A 46 -7.31 -4.50 10.19
C MET A 46 -5.89 -4.80 10.67
N PHE A 47 -5.16 -5.57 9.91
CA PHE A 47 -3.72 -5.73 10.02
C PHE A 47 -3.06 -5.37 8.70
N SER A 48 -1.79 -4.97 8.73
CA SER A 48 -1.09 -4.60 7.51
C SER A 48 -0.07 -5.64 7.09
N ILE A 49 0.08 -5.77 5.76
CA ILE A 49 1.16 -6.47 5.10
C ILE A 49 1.91 -5.49 4.20
N ASP A 50 3.20 -5.74 3.99
CA ASP A 50 4.02 -5.01 3.03
C ASP A 50 3.79 -5.50 1.58
N HIS A 51 4.50 -4.90 0.62
CA HIS A 51 4.40 -5.23 -0.80
C HIS A 51 4.93 -6.63 -1.18
N TYR A 52 5.65 -7.34 -0.29
CA TYR A 52 6.17 -8.68 -0.56
C TYR A 52 5.04 -9.72 -0.51
N TRP A 53 4.40 -9.95 -1.67
CA TRP A 53 3.21 -10.77 -1.78
C TRP A 53 3.53 -12.27 -1.84
N ASN A 54 4.24 -12.72 -2.89
CA ASN A 54 4.63 -14.13 -3.06
C ASN A 54 6.15 -14.32 -3.06
N MET A 55 6.88 -13.43 -2.41
CA MET A 55 8.29 -13.60 -2.07
C MET A 55 8.53 -13.21 -0.60
N LEU A 56 9.63 -13.67 -0.05
CA LEU A 56 10.02 -13.29 1.30
C LEU A 56 10.64 -11.89 1.30
N PRO A 57 10.38 -11.06 2.33
CA PRO A 57 11.14 -9.83 2.53
C PRO A 57 12.64 -10.07 2.53
N GLU A 58 13.40 -9.18 1.87
CA GLU A 58 14.82 -9.45 1.58
C GLU A 58 15.74 -9.25 2.77
N ALA A 59 15.35 -8.40 3.72
CA ALA A 59 16.27 -7.76 4.64
C ALA A 59 16.68 -8.53 5.89
N ALA A 60 16.05 -9.65 6.27
CA ALA A 60 16.47 -10.39 7.46
C ALA A 60 16.46 -11.91 7.27
N PRO A 61 17.25 -12.64 8.10
CA PRO A 61 17.39 -14.07 7.94
C PRO A 61 16.18 -14.88 8.43
N VAL A 62 15.45 -14.41 9.44
CA VAL A 62 14.36 -15.15 10.12
C VAL A 62 13.14 -14.26 10.39
N GLY A 63 12.01 -14.87 10.72
CA GLY A 63 10.80 -14.15 11.13
C GLY A 63 10.14 -13.37 9.99
N LYS A 64 10.29 -13.82 8.75
CA LYS A 64 9.76 -13.20 7.55
C LYS A 64 8.87 -14.17 6.78
N TYR A 65 7.81 -13.65 6.21
CA TYR A 65 6.77 -14.45 5.56
C TYR A 65 6.32 -13.77 4.26
N LYS A 66 5.78 -14.56 3.34
CA LYS A 66 5.05 -14.02 2.19
C LYS A 66 3.73 -13.44 2.67
N GLY A 67 3.36 -12.25 2.20
CA GLY A 67 2.09 -11.62 2.55
C GLY A 67 0.89 -12.51 2.23
N LYS A 68 0.93 -13.21 1.08
CA LYS A 68 -0.09 -14.18 0.66
C LYS A 68 -0.25 -15.33 1.65
N ASP A 69 0.84 -15.92 2.12
CA ASP A 69 0.79 -17.06 3.03
C ASP A 69 0.23 -16.67 4.39
N ILE A 70 0.63 -15.50 4.92
CA ILE A 70 0.09 -14.95 6.18
C ILE A 70 -1.41 -14.66 6.04
N LEU A 71 -1.83 -14.02 4.96
CA LEU A 71 -3.24 -13.68 4.75
C LEU A 71 -4.10 -14.94 4.67
N LEU A 72 -3.67 -15.95 3.91
CA LEU A 72 -4.35 -17.24 3.80
C LEU A 72 -4.41 -17.98 5.15
N ALA A 73 -3.28 -18.06 5.85
CA ALA A 73 -3.23 -18.72 7.16
C ALA A 73 -4.12 -18.01 8.18
N PHE A 74 -4.10 -16.67 8.22
CA PHE A 74 -4.97 -15.88 9.10
C PHE A 74 -6.44 -16.13 8.80
N HIS A 75 -6.82 -16.10 7.52
CA HIS A 75 -8.19 -16.32 7.08
C HIS A 75 -8.69 -17.72 7.46
N ASN A 76 -7.88 -18.75 7.23
CA ASN A 76 -8.22 -20.13 7.58
C ASN A 76 -8.38 -20.32 9.09
N TYR A 77 -7.51 -19.70 9.89
CA TYR A 77 -7.62 -19.72 11.36
C TYR A 77 -8.86 -19.00 11.86
N GLU A 78 -9.18 -17.86 11.26
CA GLU A 78 -10.38 -17.10 11.60
C GLU A 78 -11.64 -17.93 11.35
N ALA A 79 -11.67 -18.69 10.26
CA ALA A 79 -12.81 -19.57 9.93
C ALA A 79 -13.05 -20.67 10.97
N THR A 80 -11.99 -21.18 11.62
CA THR A 80 -12.06 -22.28 12.60
C THR A 80 -12.21 -21.80 14.05
N GLU A 81 -11.54 -20.72 14.43
CA GLU A 81 -11.48 -20.24 15.83
C GLU A 81 -12.54 -19.20 16.18
N GLY A 82 -13.37 -18.83 15.24
CA GLY A 82 -14.47 -17.87 15.39
C GLY A 82 -14.29 -16.60 14.56
N TYR A 83 -15.37 -16.21 13.96
CA TYR A 83 -15.46 -15.17 12.95
C TYR A 83 -15.04 -13.78 13.45
N MET A 84 -14.28 -13.10 12.62
CA MET A 84 -13.97 -11.68 12.73
C MET A 84 -14.14 -11.03 11.36
N ASP A 85 -14.88 -9.93 11.27
CA ASP A 85 -14.97 -9.13 10.04
C ASP A 85 -13.78 -8.18 9.97
N TYR A 86 -12.60 -8.73 9.65
CA TYR A 86 -11.36 -7.98 9.55
C TYR A 86 -11.23 -7.31 8.18
N GLY A 87 -10.52 -6.19 8.13
CA GLY A 87 -10.03 -5.56 6.92
C GLY A 87 -8.55 -5.89 6.67
N LEU A 88 -8.10 -5.65 5.45
CA LEU A 88 -6.70 -5.74 5.06
C LEU A 88 -6.13 -4.34 4.85
N ALA A 89 -5.01 -4.04 5.49
CA ALA A 89 -4.19 -2.90 5.17
C ALA A 89 -3.00 -3.36 4.31
N LEU A 90 -2.70 -2.64 3.25
CA LEU A 90 -1.59 -2.91 2.34
C LEU A 90 -0.67 -1.69 2.28
N HIS A 91 0.65 -1.94 2.23
CA HIS A 91 1.68 -0.94 2.01
C HIS A 91 2.32 -1.14 0.63
N PRO A 92 1.73 -0.61 -0.45
CA PRO A 92 2.12 -0.92 -1.83
C PRO A 92 3.29 -0.06 -2.33
N TYR A 93 4.39 -0.02 -1.59
CA TYR A 93 5.59 0.71 -2.00
C TYR A 93 6.14 0.24 -3.35
N PRO A 94 6.78 1.13 -4.13
CA PRO A 94 7.49 0.76 -5.35
C PRO A 94 8.55 -0.34 -5.13
N TYR A 95 8.89 -1.05 -6.18
CA TYR A 95 9.98 -2.01 -6.15
C TYR A 95 11.00 -1.74 -7.27
N PRO A 96 12.22 -1.31 -6.93
CA PRO A 96 12.72 -1.03 -5.58
C PRO A 96 12.17 0.27 -4.99
N MET A 97 12.06 0.35 -3.67
CA MET A 97 11.59 1.55 -2.97
C MET A 97 12.42 2.81 -3.26
N THR A 98 13.66 2.64 -3.74
CA THR A 98 14.56 3.72 -4.14
C THR A 98 14.26 4.29 -5.53
N SER A 99 13.20 3.83 -6.20
CA SER A 99 12.72 4.38 -7.48
C SER A 99 11.29 4.89 -7.31
N PRO A 100 10.97 6.13 -7.69
CA PRO A 100 9.60 6.63 -7.64
C PRO A 100 8.72 6.11 -8.80
N ASN A 101 9.33 5.59 -9.86
CA ASN A 101 8.68 5.30 -11.14
C ASN A 101 8.03 3.90 -11.11
N PHE A 102 7.08 3.67 -10.20
CA PHE A 102 6.44 2.35 -10.04
C PHE A 102 5.75 1.83 -11.31
N TRP A 103 5.43 2.70 -12.27
CA TRP A 103 4.87 2.30 -13.57
C TRP A 103 5.84 1.49 -14.43
N ASP A 104 7.11 1.46 -14.06
CA ASP A 104 8.17 0.67 -14.68
C ASP A 104 8.56 -0.58 -13.86
N ASP A 105 7.89 -0.87 -12.75
CA ASP A 105 8.30 -1.93 -11.81
C ASP A 105 8.17 -3.35 -12.40
N ASP A 106 7.31 -3.54 -13.42
CA ASP A 106 7.24 -4.79 -14.19
C ASP A 106 8.58 -5.16 -14.86
N LYS A 107 9.40 -4.15 -15.22
CA LYS A 107 10.73 -4.34 -15.79
C LYS A 107 11.72 -5.02 -14.84
N THR A 108 11.43 -5.03 -13.54
CA THR A 108 12.25 -5.72 -12.53
C THR A 108 12.09 -7.24 -12.57
N GLY A 109 11.03 -7.75 -13.22
CA GLY A 109 10.65 -9.15 -13.21
C GLY A 109 10.08 -9.62 -11.85
N LYS A 110 9.84 -8.70 -10.90
CA LYS A 110 9.26 -8.98 -9.58
C LYS A 110 7.80 -8.54 -9.47
N VAL A 111 7.34 -7.69 -10.36
CA VAL A 111 5.97 -7.21 -10.42
C VAL A 111 5.34 -7.73 -11.71
N ASN A 112 4.23 -8.45 -11.60
CA ASN A 112 3.46 -8.96 -12.74
C ASN A 112 1.98 -9.08 -12.37
N ASP A 113 1.12 -9.38 -13.35
CA ASP A 113 -0.34 -9.39 -13.19
C ASP A 113 -0.91 -10.74 -12.74
N THR A 114 -0.07 -11.66 -12.27
CA THR A 114 -0.54 -12.96 -11.80
C THR A 114 -0.81 -12.96 -10.30
N MET A 115 -1.72 -13.84 -9.85
CA MET A 115 -2.00 -14.08 -8.43
C MET A 115 -0.77 -14.54 -7.62
N ASP A 116 0.31 -14.94 -8.32
CA ASP A 116 1.58 -15.36 -7.75
C ASP A 116 2.69 -14.33 -7.96
N SER A 117 2.33 -13.08 -8.28
CA SER A 117 3.31 -11.98 -8.38
C SER A 117 4.21 -11.94 -7.14
N PRO A 118 5.53 -11.89 -7.27
CA PRO A 118 6.43 -11.76 -6.12
C PRO A 118 6.11 -10.54 -5.26
N VAL A 119 5.83 -9.40 -5.89
CA VAL A 119 5.49 -8.12 -5.27
C VAL A 119 4.15 -7.63 -5.78
N VAL A 120 3.33 -7.04 -4.90
CA VAL A 120 2.11 -6.31 -5.25
C VAL A 120 2.26 -4.87 -4.80
N ASN A 121 2.17 -3.95 -5.76
CA ASN A 121 2.20 -2.52 -5.52
C ASN A 121 1.19 -1.79 -6.44
N PHE A 122 1.32 -0.49 -6.66
CA PHE A 122 0.37 0.24 -7.51
C PHE A 122 0.38 -0.20 -8.98
N LYS A 123 1.48 -0.74 -9.50
CA LYS A 123 1.56 -1.23 -10.89
C LYS A 123 0.59 -2.38 -11.16
N ASN A 124 0.40 -3.24 -10.16
CA ASN A 124 -0.42 -4.44 -10.25
C ASN A 124 -1.40 -4.58 -9.06
N LEU A 125 -1.94 -3.47 -8.57
CA LEU A 125 -2.81 -3.43 -7.38
C LEU A 125 -4.05 -4.34 -7.53
N HIS A 126 -4.51 -4.56 -8.78
CA HIS A 126 -5.61 -5.47 -9.08
C HIS A 126 -5.34 -6.90 -8.58
N VAL A 127 -4.10 -7.35 -8.53
CA VAL A 127 -3.76 -8.71 -8.03
C VAL A 127 -4.31 -8.94 -6.62
N ILE A 128 -4.14 -7.98 -5.70
CA ILE A 128 -4.67 -8.12 -4.34
C ILE A 128 -6.18 -7.92 -4.29
N THR A 129 -6.74 -7.01 -5.09
CA THR A 129 -8.19 -6.79 -5.10
C THR A 129 -8.92 -7.97 -5.74
N ASP A 130 -8.38 -8.57 -6.80
CA ASP A 130 -8.93 -9.78 -7.40
C ASP A 130 -8.82 -10.99 -6.45
N PHE A 131 -7.70 -11.12 -5.75
CA PHE A 131 -7.53 -12.15 -4.72
C PHE A 131 -8.59 -12.02 -3.61
N MET A 132 -8.86 -10.81 -3.13
CA MET A 132 -9.85 -10.57 -2.10
C MET A 132 -11.31 -10.73 -2.59
N GLN A 133 -11.54 -10.71 -3.90
CA GLN A 133 -12.84 -10.98 -4.52
C GLN A 133 -13.15 -12.48 -4.63
N MET A 134 -12.15 -13.36 -4.49
CA MET A 134 -12.39 -14.81 -4.49
C MET A 134 -13.43 -15.17 -3.41
N GLU A 135 -14.36 -16.06 -3.73
CA GLU A 135 -15.43 -16.47 -2.80
C GLU A 135 -14.87 -16.92 -1.45
N SER A 136 -13.76 -17.66 -1.47
CA SER A 136 -13.04 -18.12 -0.27
C SER A 136 -12.49 -17.03 0.62
N MET A 137 -12.30 -15.80 0.11
CA MET A 137 -11.73 -14.67 0.87
C MET A 137 -12.78 -13.67 1.37
N ARG A 138 -14.02 -13.81 0.91
CA ARG A 138 -15.11 -12.89 1.31
C ARG A 138 -15.50 -13.07 2.79
N ASN A 139 -16.16 -12.06 3.32
CA ASN A 139 -16.73 -12.14 4.65
C ASN A 139 -17.99 -13.05 4.65
N ARG A 140 -18.54 -13.36 5.83
CA ARG A 140 -19.74 -14.22 5.97
C ARG A 140 -21.01 -13.68 5.31
N LYS A 141 -21.00 -12.40 4.90
CA LYS A 141 -22.11 -11.79 4.15
C LYS A 141 -21.90 -11.90 2.64
N GLY A 142 -20.84 -12.58 2.19
CA GLY A 142 -20.45 -12.66 0.78
C GLY A 142 -19.84 -11.39 0.21
N GLN A 143 -19.52 -10.41 1.04
CA GLN A 143 -18.93 -9.14 0.63
C GLN A 143 -17.42 -9.23 0.58
N VAL A 144 -16.79 -8.51 -0.34
CA VAL A 144 -15.35 -8.31 -0.36
C VAL A 144 -14.94 -7.56 0.91
N ARG A 145 -13.90 -8.05 1.61
CA ARG A 145 -13.37 -7.39 2.80
C ARG A 145 -12.75 -6.06 2.42
N LYS A 146 -12.88 -5.07 3.28
CA LYS A 146 -12.33 -3.73 3.06
C LYS A 146 -10.81 -3.76 2.95
N ILE A 147 -10.29 -3.07 1.95
CA ILE A 147 -8.85 -2.90 1.70
C ILE A 147 -8.51 -1.43 1.90
N PHE A 148 -7.46 -1.19 2.68
CA PHE A 148 -6.95 0.14 2.98
C PHE A 148 -5.50 0.21 2.55
N LEU A 149 -5.14 1.26 1.83
CA LEU A 149 -3.75 1.60 1.57
C LEU A 149 -3.33 2.54 2.71
N THR A 150 -2.63 1.99 3.70
CA THR A 150 -2.39 2.70 4.96
C THR A 150 -1.00 3.28 5.08
N GLU A 151 -0.11 2.90 4.18
CA GLU A 151 1.23 3.44 4.09
C GLU A 151 1.77 3.24 2.68
N GLU A 152 2.02 4.34 2.00
CA GLU A 152 2.67 4.38 0.69
C GLU A 152 3.48 5.67 0.55
N GLY A 153 4.56 5.60 -0.21
CA GLY A 153 5.41 6.74 -0.46
C GLY A 153 6.33 6.52 -1.65
N PHE A 154 6.73 7.62 -2.26
CA PHE A 154 7.59 7.63 -3.43
C PHE A 154 8.78 8.52 -3.14
N THR A 155 9.99 8.04 -3.42
CA THR A 155 11.18 8.84 -3.15
C THR A 155 11.32 10.01 -4.13
N SER A 156 11.79 11.16 -3.62
CA SER A 156 12.13 12.33 -4.46
C SER A 156 13.61 12.35 -4.87
N THR A 157 14.34 11.25 -4.65
CA THR A 157 15.75 11.14 -5.04
C THR A 157 16.05 9.73 -5.56
N GLN A 158 16.96 9.62 -6.52
CA GLN A 158 17.44 8.33 -7.01
C GLN A 158 18.88 8.49 -7.48
N GLY A 159 19.80 7.73 -6.87
CA GLY A 159 21.22 7.83 -7.21
C GLY A 159 21.80 9.23 -7.04
N GLY A 160 21.31 9.98 -6.04
CA GLY A 160 21.74 11.37 -5.78
C GLY A 160 21.13 12.42 -6.73
N LYS A 161 20.25 12.02 -7.65
CA LYS A 161 19.55 12.95 -8.57
C LYS A 161 18.19 13.34 -7.98
N ASP A 162 17.79 14.58 -8.23
CA ASP A 162 16.45 15.07 -7.92
C ASP A 162 15.40 14.35 -8.78
N LYS A 163 14.41 13.77 -8.11
CA LYS A 163 13.28 13.07 -8.67
C LYS A 163 11.93 13.62 -8.15
N SER A 164 11.92 14.87 -7.71
CA SER A 164 10.71 15.49 -7.13
C SER A 164 9.54 15.54 -8.09
N ILE A 165 9.79 15.65 -9.40
CA ILE A 165 8.74 15.63 -10.43
C ILE A 165 8.20 14.20 -10.62
N ASP A 166 9.09 13.20 -10.66
CA ASP A 166 8.69 11.78 -10.72
C ASP A 166 7.90 11.39 -9.46
N GLN A 167 8.34 11.84 -8.27
CA GLN A 167 7.59 11.65 -7.02
C GLN A 167 6.18 12.23 -7.13
N ALA A 168 6.04 13.45 -7.63
CA ALA A 168 4.76 14.10 -7.78
C ALA A 168 3.85 13.38 -8.80
N ALA A 169 4.41 12.87 -9.89
CA ALA A 169 3.69 12.05 -10.86
C ALA A 169 3.24 10.72 -10.25
N ALA A 170 4.09 10.09 -9.44
CA ALA A 170 3.77 8.86 -8.73
C ALA A 170 2.62 9.06 -7.73
N VAL A 171 2.61 10.17 -6.99
CA VAL A 171 1.50 10.54 -6.09
C VAL A 171 0.19 10.69 -6.86
N ALA A 172 0.20 11.39 -8.00
CA ALA A 172 -1.01 11.54 -8.81
C ALA A 172 -1.52 10.21 -9.33
N TYR A 173 -0.65 9.43 -9.95
CA TYR A 173 -1.03 8.18 -10.58
C TYR A 173 -1.49 7.12 -9.58
N SER A 174 -0.79 6.96 -8.47
CA SER A 174 -1.19 6.00 -7.43
C SER A 174 -2.53 6.36 -6.79
N TYR A 175 -2.80 7.64 -6.57
CA TYR A 175 -4.11 8.09 -6.10
C TYR A 175 -5.21 7.76 -7.11
N PHE A 176 -5.00 8.03 -8.40
CA PHE A 176 -5.98 7.70 -9.43
C PHE A 176 -6.25 6.20 -9.56
N ILE A 177 -5.22 5.36 -9.40
CA ILE A 177 -5.41 3.90 -9.33
C ILE A 177 -6.31 3.54 -8.14
N ALA A 178 -6.06 4.13 -6.98
CA ALA A 178 -6.85 3.84 -5.78
C ALA A 178 -8.28 4.34 -5.88
N ASP A 179 -8.50 5.57 -6.37
CA ASP A 179 -9.81 6.20 -6.49
C ASP A 179 -10.70 5.51 -7.54
N ASN A 180 -10.10 5.03 -8.64
CA ASN A 180 -10.79 4.27 -9.69
C ASN A 180 -10.93 2.76 -9.37
N ASN A 181 -10.52 2.30 -8.18
CA ASN A 181 -10.67 0.92 -7.76
C ASN A 181 -11.76 0.79 -6.68
N PRO A 182 -12.93 0.20 -6.98
CA PRO A 182 -14.08 0.17 -6.07
C PRO A 182 -13.84 -0.67 -4.80
N TYR A 183 -12.75 -1.42 -4.72
CA TYR A 183 -12.40 -2.25 -3.57
C TYR A 183 -11.43 -1.58 -2.61
N ILE A 184 -10.88 -0.42 -2.97
CA ILE A 184 -10.01 0.37 -2.08
C ILE A 184 -10.88 1.33 -1.27
N THR A 185 -10.73 1.28 0.04
CA THR A 185 -11.56 2.05 0.98
C THR A 185 -10.89 3.37 1.38
N ALA A 186 -9.57 3.40 1.45
CA ALA A 186 -8.81 4.58 1.84
C ALA A 186 -7.38 4.54 1.30
N TYR A 187 -6.81 5.73 1.14
CA TYR A 187 -5.44 5.98 0.71
C TYR A 187 -4.78 6.95 1.67
N LEU A 188 -3.72 6.53 2.38
CA LEU A 188 -3.02 7.31 3.40
C LEU A 188 -1.54 7.43 3.05
N MET A 189 -1.13 8.61 2.61
CA MET A 189 0.25 8.91 2.22
C MET A 189 1.22 8.88 3.41
N SER A 190 2.30 8.15 3.30
CA SER A 190 3.44 8.18 4.19
C SER A 190 4.60 8.86 3.43
N ARG A 191 5.00 10.08 3.73
CA ARG A 191 4.76 10.87 4.95
C ARG A 191 4.76 12.36 4.63
N GLN A 192 4.51 13.20 5.66
CA GLN A 192 4.45 14.65 5.47
C GLN A 192 5.84 15.27 5.18
N GLU A 193 6.88 14.84 5.91
CA GLU A 193 8.24 15.35 5.72
C GLU A 193 9.28 14.23 5.56
N ASP A 194 10.39 14.55 4.91
CA ASP A 194 11.48 13.60 4.76
C ASP A 194 12.06 13.20 6.12
N SER A 195 12.16 11.90 6.35
CA SER A 195 12.92 11.35 7.47
C SER A 195 14.41 11.47 7.21
N VAL A 196 15.16 12.01 8.17
CA VAL A 196 16.61 12.16 8.05
C VAL A 196 17.30 10.81 7.82
N ASP A 197 16.86 9.77 8.53
CA ASP A 197 17.52 8.46 8.45
C ASP A 197 17.13 7.69 7.18
N GLU A 198 15.89 7.78 6.74
CA GLU A 198 15.45 7.17 5.49
C GLU A 198 16.07 7.85 4.26
N THR A 199 16.19 9.17 4.29
CA THR A 199 16.83 9.95 3.20
C THR A 199 18.27 9.54 2.98
N LYS A 200 19.03 9.19 4.03
CA LYS A 200 20.40 8.66 3.91
C LYS A 200 20.45 7.35 3.11
N ASN A 201 19.36 6.60 3.10
CA ASN A 201 19.20 5.36 2.36
C ASN A 201 18.48 5.55 1.00
N GLY A 202 18.32 6.78 0.55
CA GLY A 202 17.67 7.10 -0.72
C GLY A 202 16.14 7.10 -0.67
N LEU A 203 15.54 7.13 0.53
CA LEU A 203 14.09 7.07 0.75
C LEU A 203 13.58 8.44 1.23
N ALA A 204 13.57 9.41 0.33
CA ALA A 204 13.07 10.77 0.58
C ALA A 204 11.56 10.84 0.26
N PHE A 205 10.73 10.16 1.06
CA PHE A 205 9.28 9.98 0.82
C PHE A 205 8.42 11.18 1.18
N GLY A 206 8.93 12.10 2.00
CA GLY A 206 8.15 13.24 2.45
C GLY A 206 7.53 14.04 1.31
N LEU A 207 6.32 14.54 1.53
CA LEU A 207 5.69 15.55 0.66
C LEU A 207 6.40 16.91 0.80
N SER A 208 7.15 17.09 1.88
CA SER A 208 7.97 18.25 2.18
C SER A 208 9.35 17.84 2.67
N LYS A 209 10.29 18.77 2.67
CA LYS A 209 11.66 18.58 3.20
C LYS A 209 12.04 19.72 4.13
N ILE A 210 12.99 19.49 5.03
CA ILE A 210 13.55 20.54 5.88
C ILE A 210 14.75 21.19 5.18
N VAL A 211 14.69 22.49 4.99
CA VAL A 211 15.78 23.32 4.48
C VAL A 211 16.00 24.49 5.41
N ASN A 212 17.19 24.63 5.98
CA ASN A 212 17.52 25.69 6.94
C ASN A 212 16.49 25.80 8.09
N ASN A 213 16.13 24.67 8.68
CA ASN A 213 15.14 24.52 9.74
C ASN A 213 13.72 25.02 9.37
N LYS A 214 13.40 25.07 8.09
CA LYS A 214 12.06 25.39 7.60
C LYS A 214 11.51 24.25 6.78
N LEU A 215 10.24 23.96 6.97
CA LEU A 215 9.50 23.00 6.13
C LEU A 215 9.25 23.62 4.76
N VAL A 216 9.76 22.98 3.72
CA VAL A 216 9.62 23.40 2.32
C VAL A 216 8.82 22.33 1.56
N PRO A 217 7.63 22.66 1.06
CA PRO A 217 6.83 21.76 0.26
C PRO A 217 7.57 21.34 -1.02
N LYS A 218 7.46 20.07 -1.41
CA LYS A 218 7.84 19.58 -2.73
C LYS A 218 6.66 19.68 -3.69
N ARG A 219 6.86 19.41 -4.99
CA ARG A 219 5.77 19.35 -5.97
C ARG A 219 4.67 18.34 -5.57
N ALA A 220 5.08 17.21 -4.99
CA ALA A 220 4.18 16.17 -4.50
C ALA A 220 3.19 16.67 -3.43
N HIS A 221 3.57 17.65 -2.61
CA HIS A 221 2.68 18.25 -1.61
C HIS A 221 1.50 18.98 -2.28
N GLU A 222 1.76 19.73 -3.33
CA GLU A 222 0.70 20.45 -4.06
C GLU A 222 -0.24 19.46 -4.75
N VAL A 223 0.32 18.43 -5.38
CA VAL A 223 -0.46 17.36 -5.99
C VAL A 223 -1.36 16.71 -4.95
N PHE A 224 -0.81 16.20 -3.85
CA PHE A 224 -1.58 15.51 -2.82
C PHE A 224 -2.67 16.39 -2.20
N LYS A 225 -2.39 17.69 -2.02
CA LYS A 225 -3.36 18.65 -1.47
C LYS A 225 -4.63 18.82 -2.32
N TYR A 226 -4.53 18.63 -3.63
CA TYR A 226 -5.61 18.94 -4.55
C TYR A 226 -6.09 17.76 -5.38
N ILE A 227 -5.48 16.58 -5.21
CA ILE A 227 -5.73 15.43 -6.06
C ILE A 227 -7.18 14.91 -5.98
N ASP A 228 -7.83 15.03 -4.85
CA ASP A 228 -9.23 14.65 -4.61
C ASP A 228 -10.24 15.78 -4.88
N ASN A 229 -9.77 16.95 -5.27
CA ASN A 229 -10.63 18.10 -5.53
C ASN A 229 -11.12 18.09 -6.98
N ALA A 230 -12.42 17.87 -7.20
CA ALA A 230 -13.04 17.73 -8.51
C ALA A 230 -12.75 18.90 -9.48
N SER A 231 -12.54 20.12 -8.99
CA SER A 231 -12.26 21.30 -9.81
C SER A 231 -10.78 21.55 -10.07
N ALA A 232 -9.87 20.96 -9.27
CA ALA A 232 -8.44 21.24 -9.33
C ALA A 232 -7.60 20.03 -9.77
N THR A 233 -8.08 18.81 -9.58
CA THR A 233 -7.30 17.58 -9.78
C THR A 233 -6.74 17.45 -11.20
N GLU A 234 -7.52 17.75 -12.23
CA GLU A 234 -7.10 17.68 -13.63
C GLU A 234 -5.89 18.60 -13.90
N GLY A 235 -6.02 19.88 -13.56
CA GLY A 235 -4.94 20.85 -13.78
C GLY A 235 -3.71 20.60 -12.92
N THR A 236 -3.90 20.09 -11.69
CA THR A 236 -2.80 19.81 -10.77
C THR A 236 -2.00 18.58 -11.19
N ALA A 237 -2.65 17.57 -11.79
CA ALA A 237 -2.05 16.29 -12.17
C ALA A 237 -1.68 16.19 -13.66
N ASP A 238 -2.02 17.18 -14.50
CA ASP A 238 -1.84 17.14 -15.96
C ASP A 238 -0.39 16.83 -16.39
N PHE A 239 0.59 17.42 -15.73
CA PHE A 239 2.01 17.20 -16.01
C PHE A 239 2.43 15.73 -15.85
N ALA A 240 1.75 14.97 -15.00
CA ALA A 240 2.14 13.59 -14.69
C ALA A 240 2.04 12.67 -15.91
N ARG A 241 1.09 12.93 -16.82
CA ARG A 241 0.98 12.18 -18.09
C ARG A 241 2.25 12.28 -18.92
N ALA A 242 2.82 13.47 -19.05
CA ALA A 242 4.09 13.68 -19.79
C ALA A 242 5.27 13.00 -19.09
N VAL A 243 5.30 12.98 -17.75
CA VAL A 243 6.36 12.31 -16.96
C VAL A 243 6.29 10.80 -17.13
N ILE A 244 5.09 10.23 -17.12
CA ILE A 244 4.84 8.79 -17.27
C ILE A 244 4.98 8.35 -18.74
N GLY A 245 4.75 9.26 -19.70
CA GLY A 245 4.83 8.98 -21.13
C GLY A 245 3.50 8.45 -21.72
N ILE A 246 2.38 8.99 -21.26
CA ILE A 246 1.03 8.63 -21.73
C ILE A 246 0.28 9.87 -22.26
N ASP A 247 -0.65 9.65 -23.19
CA ASP A 247 -1.52 10.71 -23.73
C ASP A 247 -2.81 10.85 -22.90
N SER A 248 -3.31 9.74 -22.35
CA SER A 248 -4.55 9.68 -21.57
C SER A 248 -4.41 8.69 -20.40
N TRP A 249 -5.07 8.99 -19.29
CA TRP A 249 -5.15 8.08 -18.13
C TRP A 249 -5.85 6.76 -18.46
N ASP A 250 -6.77 6.72 -19.42
CA ASP A 250 -7.43 5.49 -19.89
C ASP A 250 -6.45 4.44 -20.44
N GLN A 251 -5.24 4.84 -20.86
CA GLN A 251 -4.20 3.90 -21.28
C GLN A 251 -3.68 3.02 -20.14
N LEU A 252 -3.79 3.49 -18.89
CA LEU A 252 -3.31 2.81 -17.69
C LEU A 252 -4.45 2.40 -16.75
N ILE A 253 -5.56 3.13 -16.75
CA ILE A 253 -6.73 2.90 -15.89
C ILE A 253 -7.95 2.84 -16.82
N PRO A 254 -8.37 1.65 -17.26
CA PRO A 254 -9.51 1.51 -18.15
C PRO A 254 -10.79 2.11 -17.54
N GLY A 255 -11.47 3.00 -18.29
CA GLY A 255 -12.65 3.68 -17.80
C GLY A 255 -12.37 4.75 -16.76
N PHE A 256 -11.20 5.37 -16.82
CA PHE A 256 -10.75 6.39 -15.89
C PHE A 256 -11.75 7.55 -15.74
N HIS A 257 -11.97 7.95 -14.51
CA HIS A 257 -12.65 9.19 -14.15
C HIS A 257 -11.83 9.99 -13.13
N PHE A 258 -11.90 11.31 -13.23
CA PHE A 258 -11.30 12.16 -12.22
C PHE A 258 -12.08 12.09 -10.90
N PRO A 259 -11.42 12.20 -9.74
CA PRO A 259 -12.06 12.21 -8.44
C PRO A 259 -13.21 13.21 -8.33
N GLY A 260 -14.35 12.77 -7.77
CA GLY A 260 -15.55 13.60 -7.61
C GLY A 260 -16.29 13.96 -8.90
N ARG A 261 -15.95 13.34 -10.02
CA ARG A 261 -16.68 13.42 -11.29
C ARG A 261 -17.23 12.05 -11.62
N GLU A 262 -18.49 11.79 -11.21
CA GLU A 262 -19.26 10.62 -11.61
C GLU A 262 -19.84 10.79 -13.02
#